data_d2a17d93dbe3ad695b844ddbc2f47040
#
_entry.id   d2a17d93dbe3ad695b844ddbc2f47040
#
_cell.length_a   1.000
_cell.length_b   1.000
_cell.length_c   1.000
_cell.angle_alpha   90.00
_cell.angle_beta   90.00
_cell.angle_gamma   90.00
#
_symmetry.space_group_name_H-M   'P 1'
#
loop_
_entity.id
_entity.type
_entity.pdbx_description
1 polymer ?
#
loop_
_entity_poly.entity_id
_entity_poly.type
_entity_poly.pdbx_seq_one_letter_code
_entity_poly.pdbx_strand_id
1 'polypeptide(L)'
;MKKKIISIINLALLLTACSSPQEKNPPQLVTVKQVDLKKYIGLWYEIAKIPNSFQDHCAYGTTAEYKIDDDGDIIVTNSCYDDEGKIDVAEGLAKVVDKNTNAKLEVSFFSILGIRPFWGDYWIIGLDENYQWAVVGTPNRKYGWILSRTPSLPDSTMENIFKLLKSQHYNPDDFELSRQNK
;
A
#
# COMPACT_ATOMS: atom_id res chain seq x y z
N MET A 1 -31.57 15.65 76.53
CA MET A 1 -31.75 15.38 75.11
C MET A 1 -30.40 15.57 74.40
N LYS A 2 -29.68 14.48 74.07
CA LYS A 2 -28.34 14.52 73.45
C LYS A 2 -28.49 14.32 71.97
N LYS A 3 -28.17 15.35 71.15
CA LYS A 3 -28.14 15.27 69.65
C LYS A 3 -26.83 14.61 69.21
N LYS A 4 -26.92 13.48 68.52
CA LYS A 4 -25.80 12.81 67.83
C LYS A 4 -25.60 13.49 66.49
N ILE A 5 -24.40 14.02 66.27
CA ILE A 5 -23.95 14.55 64.99
C ILE A 5 -23.31 13.36 64.23
N ILE A 6 -23.90 12.98 63.11
CA ILE A 6 -23.36 11.98 62.21
C ILE A 6 -22.47 12.72 61.20
N SER A 7 -21.16 12.49 61.26
CA SER A 7 -20.19 13.00 60.31
C SER A 7 -20.15 12.08 59.09
N ILE A 8 -20.57 12.59 57.92
CA ILE A 8 -20.49 11.89 56.65
C ILE A 8 -19.13 12.19 56.05
N ILE A 9 -18.23 11.20 56.05
CA ILE A 9 -16.95 11.30 55.35
C ILE A 9 -17.21 10.96 53.88
N ASN A 10 -17.12 11.98 53.02
CA ASN A 10 -17.15 11.86 51.57
C ASN A 10 -15.76 11.37 51.07
N LEU A 11 -15.65 10.08 50.75
CA LEU A 11 -14.49 9.53 50.10
C LEU A 11 -14.57 9.78 48.59
N ALA A 12 -13.93 10.86 48.13
CA ALA A 12 -13.79 11.16 46.72
C ALA A 12 -12.78 10.21 46.07
N LEU A 13 -13.27 9.21 45.31
CA LEU A 13 -12.45 8.31 44.49
C LEU A 13 -11.93 9.08 43.29
N LEU A 14 -10.66 9.49 43.30
CA LEU A 14 -9.96 10.05 42.17
C LEU A 14 -9.66 8.91 41.18
N LEU A 15 -10.51 8.77 40.16
CA LEU A 15 -10.22 7.97 38.96
C LEU A 15 -9.21 8.72 38.11
N THR A 16 -7.92 8.42 38.26
CA THR A 16 -6.89 8.82 37.31
C THR A 16 -7.09 8.00 36.04
N ALA A 17 -7.78 8.58 35.05
CA ALA A 17 -7.81 8.03 33.72
C ALA A 17 -6.40 8.16 33.10
N CYS A 18 -5.66 7.04 33.04
CA CYS A 18 -4.50 6.93 32.17
C CYS A 18 -4.98 7.02 30.71
N SER A 19 -5.02 8.23 30.18
CA SER A 19 -5.09 8.42 28.73
C SER A 19 -3.74 8.04 28.14
N SER A 20 -3.69 6.92 27.42
CA SER A 20 -2.55 6.55 26.57
C SER A 20 -2.25 7.73 25.65
N PRO A 21 -0.98 8.10 25.43
CA PRO A 21 -0.65 9.12 24.46
C PRO A 21 -1.18 8.66 23.09
N GLN A 22 -2.15 9.38 22.54
CA GLN A 22 -2.58 9.17 21.16
C GLN A 22 -1.40 9.60 20.29
N GLU A 23 -0.77 8.63 19.64
CA GLU A 23 0.32 8.87 18.69
C GLU A 23 -0.22 9.76 17.57
N LYS A 24 0.10 11.06 17.67
CA LYS A 24 -0.34 12.08 16.72
C LYS A 24 0.43 11.89 15.42
N ASN A 25 -0.17 11.22 14.47
CA ASN A 25 0.30 10.88 13.13
C ASN A 25 1.44 9.83 13.11
N PRO A 26 1.28 8.76 12.35
CA PRO A 26 2.37 7.80 12.14
C PRO A 26 3.57 8.51 11.50
N PRO A 27 4.82 8.06 11.78
CA PRO A 27 6.00 8.59 11.13
C PRO A 27 5.87 8.61 9.60
N GLN A 28 6.61 9.52 8.96
CA GLN A 28 6.59 9.60 7.50
C GLN A 28 6.96 8.24 6.89
N LEU A 29 6.22 7.82 5.86
CA LEU A 29 6.52 6.61 5.10
C LEU A 29 7.90 6.74 4.44
N VAL A 30 8.76 5.73 4.60
CA VAL A 30 10.12 5.72 4.06
C VAL A 30 10.18 4.85 2.81
N THR A 31 10.70 5.41 1.73
CA THR A 31 10.94 4.68 0.48
C THR A 31 12.29 3.98 0.49
N VAL A 32 12.50 3.04 -0.45
CA VAL A 32 13.82 2.50 -0.74
C VAL A 32 14.77 3.61 -1.17
N LYS A 33 16.09 3.38 -0.99
CA LYS A 33 17.11 4.39 -1.24
C LYS A 33 17.20 4.82 -2.70
N GLN A 34 17.01 3.88 -3.63
CA GLN A 34 17.07 4.14 -5.06
C GLN A 34 16.39 3.01 -5.85
N VAL A 35 15.80 3.37 -6.99
CA VAL A 35 15.20 2.43 -7.96
C VAL A 35 15.84 2.65 -9.33
N ASP A 36 16.37 1.56 -9.89
CA ASP A 36 16.73 1.48 -11.31
C ASP A 36 15.46 1.18 -12.11
N LEU A 37 14.91 2.17 -12.78
CA LEU A 37 13.67 2.03 -13.54
C LEU A 37 13.79 0.99 -14.66
N LYS A 38 14.98 0.82 -15.26
CA LYS A 38 15.21 -0.20 -16.31
C LYS A 38 15.07 -1.62 -15.80
N LYS A 39 15.37 -1.84 -14.50
CA LYS A 39 15.16 -3.13 -13.84
C LYS A 39 13.73 -3.28 -13.32
N TYR A 40 13.07 -2.15 -13.00
CA TYR A 40 11.73 -2.14 -12.42
C TYR A 40 10.63 -2.37 -13.47
N ILE A 41 10.81 -1.91 -14.72
CA ILE A 41 9.86 -2.13 -15.82
C ILE A 41 9.62 -3.61 -16.11
N GLY A 42 8.56 -3.92 -16.87
CA GLY A 42 8.09 -5.25 -17.21
C GLY A 42 6.96 -5.72 -16.32
N LEU A 43 6.67 -7.00 -16.34
CA LEU A 43 5.53 -7.63 -15.68
C LEU A 43 5.78 -7.88 -14.20
N TRP A 44 4.75 -7.58 -13.39
CA TRP A 44 4.63 -7.89 -11.98
C TRP A 44 3.29 -8.54 -11.69
N TYR A 45 3.30 -9.61 -10.90
CA TYR A 45 2.11 -10.26 -10.34
C TYR A 45 1.77 -9.60 -9.00
N GLU A 46 0.50 -9.28 -8.77
CA GLU A 46 0.02 -8.84 -7.47
C GLU A 46 -0.10 -10.06 -6.54
N ILE A 47 0.68 -10.10 -5.48
CA ILE A 47 0.65 -11.19 -4.49
C ILE A 47 -0.33 -10.90 -3.37
N ALA A 48 -0.41 -9.64 -2.94
CA ALA A 48 -1.36 -9.19 -1.96
C ALA A 48 -1.62 -7.69 -2.11
N LYS A 49 -2.77 -7.23 -1.65
CA LYS A 49 -3.13 -5.81 -1.61
C LYS A 49 -3.95 -5.47 -0.39
N ILE A 50 -3.98 -4.20 -0.01
CA ILE A 50 -5.05 -3.66 0.83
C ILE A 50 -6.29 -3.50 -0.06
N PRO A 51 -7.46 -4.08 0.31
CA PRO A 51 -8.70 -3.99 -0.47
C PRO A 51 -9.06 -2.55 -0.83
N ASN A 52 -9.50 -2.35 -2.06
CA ASN A 52 -9.83 -1.02 -2.57
C ASN A 52 -10.92 -1.10 -3.64
N SER A 53 -11.72 -0.04 -3.78
CA SER A 53 -12.91 -0.02 -4.65
C SER A 53 -12.62 0.01 -6.15
N PHE A 54 -11.39 0.31 -6.56
CA PHE A 54 -11.03 0.31 -7.98
C PHE A 54 -10.54 -1.06 -8.49
N GLN A 55 -10.38 -2.04 -7.58
CA GLN A 55 -10.02 -3.42 -7.89
C GLN A 55 -11.00 -4.45 -7.30
N ASP A 56 -12.18 -4.03 -6.81
CA ASP A 56 -13.15 -4.91 -6.16
C ASP A 56 -13.81 -5.93 -7.13
N HIS A 57 -13.79 -5.64 -8.42
CA HIS A 57 -14.21 -6.54 -9.49
C HIS A 57 -13.16 -7.58 -9.90
N CYS A 58 -11.89 -7.42 -9.46
CA CYS A 58 -10.81 -8.35 -9.79
C CYS A 58 -10.89 -9.61 -8.92
N ALA A 59 -11.18 -10.76 -9.53
CA ALA A 59 -11.28 -12.03 -8.84
C ALA A 59 -9.98 -12.84 -8.82
N TYR A 60 -9.17 -12.79 -9.88
CA TYR A 60 -7.89 -13.48 -9.97
C TYR A 60 -7.00 -12.94 -11.10
N GLY A 61 -5.72 -13.39 -11.11
CA GLY A 61 -4.77 -13.11 -12.18
C GLY A 61 -4.37 -11.65 -12.30
N THR A 62 -4.39 -10.90 -11.19
CA THR A 62 -4.04 -9.47 -11.21
C THR A 62 -2.55 -9.29 -11.46
N THR A 63 -2.26 -8.45 -12.47
CA THR A 63 -0.90 -8.09 -12.87
C THR A 63 -0.78 -6.59 -13.14
N ALA A 64 0.45 -6.07 -13.05
CA ALA A 64 0.83 -4.74 -13.49
C ALA A 64 2.03 -4.82 -14.41
N GLU A 65 1.95 -4.29 -15.61
CA GLU A 65 3.07 -4.18 -16.55
C GLU A 65 3.49 -2.72 -16.69
N TYR A 66 4.78 -2.45 -16.57
CA TYR A 66 5.38 -1.13 -16.73
C TYR A 66 6.27 -1.12 -17.95
N LYS A 67 6.08 -0.12 -18.82
CA LYS A 67 6.89 0.11 -20.01
C LYS A 67 7.30 1.58 -20.07
N ILE A 68 8.49 1.85 -20.57
CA ILE A 68 8.91 3.22 -20.90
C ILE A 68 8.67 3.36 -22.40
N ASP A 69 7.92 4.37 -22.80
CA ASP A 69 7.68 4.69 -24.20
C ASP A 69 8.81 5.52 -24.82
N ASP A 70 8.67 5.87 -26.10
CA ASP A 70 9.68 6.61 -26.86
C ASP A 70 9.88 8.04 -26.34
N ASP A 71 8.88 8.62 -25.67
CA ASP A 71 8.92 9.95 -25.06
C ASP A 71 9.51 9.92 -23.63
N GLY A 72 9.72 8.72 -23.08
CA GLY A 72 10.27 8.48 -21.74
C GLY A 72 9.21 8.46 -20.64
N ASP A 73 7.94 8.42 -20.99
CA ASP A 73 6.83 8.25 -20.07
C ASP A 73 6.72 6.77 -19.64
N ILE A 74 6.24 6.54 -18.42
CA ILE A 74 6.03 5.19 -17.90
C ILE A 74 4.57 4.82 -18.12
N ILE A 75 4.31 3.95 -19.09
CA ILE A 75 3.00 3.35 -19.33
C ILE A 75 2.79 2.25 -18.27
N VAL A 76 1.63 2.24 -17.65
CA VAL A 76 1.20 1.23 -16.66
C VAL A 76 -0.02 0.52 -17.19
N THR A 77 0.07 -0.79 -17.40
CA THR A 77 -1.07 -1.62 -17.80
C THR A 77 -1.40 -2.58 -16.67
N ASN A 78 -2.53 -2.36 -15.99
CA ASN A 78 -3.07 -3.28 -15.01
C ASN A 78 -4.07 -4.21 -15.68
N SER A 79 -4.03 -5.51 -15.35
CA SER A 79 -4.95 -6.51 -15.88
C SER A 79 -5.41 -7.44 -14.76
N CYS A 80 -6.66 -7.87 -14.80
CA CYS A 80 -7.19 -8.92 -13.94
C CYS A 80 -8.35 -9.64 -14.63
N TYR A 81 -8.82 -10.73 -14.03
CA TYR A 81 -10.04 -11.43 -14.45
C TYR A 81 -11.12 -11.26 -13.37
N ASP A 82 -12.37 -11.09 -13.81
CA ASP A 82 -13.53 -11.12 -12.94
C ASP A 82 -13.93 -12.57 -12.62
N ASP A 83 -15.00 -12.75 -11.82
CA ASP A 83 -15.53 -14.07 -11.44
C ASP A 83 -16.06 -14.88 -12.63
N GLU A 84 -16.47 -14.21 -13.70
CA GLU A 84 -16.94 -14.86 -14.94
C GLU A 84 -15.75 -15.28 -15.85
N GLY A 85 -14.54 -14.84 -15.55
CA GLY A 85 -13.32 -15.08 -16.33
C GLY A 85 -13.14 -14.10 -17.49
N LYS A 86 -13.85 -12.97 -17.46
CA LYS A 86 -13.63 -11.88 -18.41
C LYS A 86 -12.42 -11.07 -17.94
N ILE A 87 -11.54 -10.74 -18.89
CA ILE A 87 -10.40 -9.88 -18.61
C ILE A 87 -10.84 -8.40 -18.53
N ASP A 88 -10.37 -7.72 -17.50
CA ASP A 88 -10.38 -6.26 -17.40
C ASP A 88 -8.97 -5.72 -17.54
N VAL A 89 -8.82 -4.63 -18.29
CA VAL A 89 -7.52 -3.99 -18.55
C VAL A 89 -7.65 -2.49 -18.37
N ALA A 90 -6.82 -1.93 -17.51
CA ALA A 90 -6.73 -0.49 -17.30
C ALA A 90 -5.33 0.02 -17.68
N GLU A 91 -5.27 1.02 -18.58
CA GLU A 91 -4.03 1.67 -18.95
C GLU A 91 -3.91 3.04 -18.29
N GLY A 92 -2.76 3.30 -17.71
CA GLY A 92 -2.43 4.53 -17.03
C GLY A 92 -1.03 5.02 -17.37
N LEU A 93 -0.69 6.17 -16.80
CA LEU A 93 0.66 6.72 -16.81
C LEU A 93 1.20 6.82 -15.40
N ALA A 94 2.51 6.61 -15.25
CA ALA A 94 3.25 6.95 -14.04
C ALA A 94 4.29 8.01 -14.36
N LYS A 95 4.49 8.92 -13.42
CA LYS A 95 5.56 9.91 -13.45
C LYS A 95 6.43 9.83 -12.22
N VAL A 96 7.73 10.00 -12.37
CA VAL A 96 8.68 10.06 -11.26
C VAL A 96 8.61 11.44 -10.62
N VAL A 97 8.25 11.49 -9.32
CA VAL A 97 8.19 12.71 -8.52
C VAL A 97 9.54 13.00 -7.88
N ASP A 98 10.20 11.98 -7.32
CA ASP A 98 11.54 12.10 -6.76
C ASP A 98 12.60 11.52 -7.73
N LYS A 99 13.16 12.39 -8.54
CA LYS A 99 14.19 12.03 -9.55
C LYS A 99 15.54 11.65 -8.94
N ASN A 100 15.77 11.91 -7.64
CA ASN A 100 17.02 11.53 -6.99
C ASN A 100 17.04 10.03 -6.66
N THR A 101 15.89 9.49 -6.26
CA THR A 101 15.78 8.08 -5.84
C THR A 101 14.98 7.24 -6.83
N ASN A 102 14.10 7.84 -7.65
CA ASN A 102 13.07 7.19 -8.47
C ASN A 102 12.10 6.31 -7.67
N ALA A 103 12.07 6.46 -6.33
CA ALA A 103 11.26 5.61 -5.47
C ALA A 103 9.89 6.20 -5.15
N LYS A 104 9.66 7.48 -5.49
CA LYS A 104 8.35 8.13 -5.37
C LYS A 104 7.84 8.48 -6.76
N LEU A 105 6.74 7.83 -7.11
CA LEU A 105 6.01 8.05 -8.34
C LEU A 105 4.58 8.48 -8.01
N GLU A 106 3.91 9.02 -9.00
CA GLU A 106 2.46 9.17 -9.05
C GLU A 106 1.91 8.45 -10.28
N VAL A 107 0.73 7.85 -10.14
CA VAL A 107 0.05 7.11 -11.21
C VAL A 107 -1.32 7.72 -11.50
N SER A 108 -1.75 7.69 -12.76
CA SER A 108 -3.06 8.16 -13.19
C SER A 108 -3.66 7.21 -14.22
N PHE A 109 -4.86 6.71 -13.93
CA PHE A 109 -5.64 5.82 -14.83
C PHE A 109 -6.83 6.56 -15.47
N PHE A 110 -6.98 7.84 -15.19
CA PHE A 110 -8.09 8.63 -15.70
C PHE A 110 -7.59 9.78 -16.57
N SER A 111 -8.16 9.91 -17.79
CA SER A 111 -7.83 10.98 -18.72
C SER A 111 -9.09 11.56 -19.34
N ILE A 112 -9.19 12.89 -19.42
CA ILE A 112 -10.22 13.62 -20.15
C ILE A 112 -9.53 14.54 -21.17
N LEU A 113 -9.79 14.35 -22.46
CA LEU A 113 -9.21 15.16 -23.53
C LEU A 113 -7.67 15.27 -23.44
N GLY A 114 -6.99 14.18 -23.05
CA GLY A 114 -5.53 14.15 -22.88
C GLY A 114 -5.02 14.75 -21.55
N ILE A 115 -5.90 15.32 -20.73
CA ILE A 115 -5.54 15.87 -19.41
C ILE A 115 -5.79 14.79 -18.34
N ARG A 116 -4.83 14.61 -17.44
CA ARG A 116 -4.94 13.70 -16.28
C ARG A 116 -5.09 14.50 -14.99
N PRO A 117 -6.35 14.75 -14.55
CA PRO A 117 -6.61 15.60 -13.37
C PRO A 117 -6.35 14.94 -12.03
N PHE A 118 -6.30 13.60 -11.99
CA PHE A 118 -6.16 12.83 -10.75
C PHE A 118 -4.91 11.97 -10.82
N TRP A 119 -4.04 12.13 -9.80
CA TRP A 119 -2.82 11.36 -9.62
C TRP A 119 -2.82 10.77 -8.21
N GLY A 120 -2.47 9.50 -8.11
CA GLY A 120 -2.32 8.77 -6.85
C GLY A 120 -0.86 8.52 -6.53
N ASP A 121 -0.51 8.63 -5.25
CA ASP A 121 0.84 8.28 -4.78
C ASP A 121 1.14 6.80 -5.04
N TYR A 122 2.37 6.54 -5.52
CA TYR A 122 2.93 5.22 -5.74
C TYR A 122 4.38 5.22 -5.23
N TRP A 123 4.55 4.86 -3.96
CA TRP A 123 5.86 4.91 -3.31
C TRP A 123 6.41 3.49 -3.13
N ILE A 124 7.60 3.23 -3.66
CA ILE A 124 8.29 1.94 -3.52
C ILE A 124 8.98 1.94 -2.15
N ILE A 125 8.39 1.21 -1.19
CA ILE A 125 8.80 1.17 0.22
C ILE A 125 9.60 -0.08 0.56
N GLY A 126 9.60 -1.08 -0.33
CA GLY A 126 10.40 -2.29 -0.26
C GLY A 126 10.75 -2.78 -1.66
N LEU A 127 11.95 -3.28 -1.85
CA LEU A 127 12.43 -3.78 -3.14
C LEU A 127 13.54 -4.80 -2.90
N ASP A 128 13.40 -5.95 -3.54
CA ASP A 128 14.45 -6.96 -3.58
C ASP A 128 15.69 -6.47 -4.34
N GLU A 129 16.88 -6.83 -3.89
CA GLU A 129 18.14 -6.44 -4.53
C GLU A 129 18.23 -6.90 -6.01
N ASN A 130 17.60 -8.05 -6.32
CA ASN A 130 17.51 -8.59 -7.67
C ASN A 130 16.18 -8.25 -8.37
N TYR A 131 15.36 -7.36 -7.80
CA TYR A 131 14.07 -6.93 -8.35
C TYR A 131 13.06 -8.08 -8.52
N GLN A 132 13.10 -9.08 -7.64
CA GLN A 132 12.15 -10.20 -7.70
C GLN A 132 10.83 -9.92 -7.02
N TRP A 133 10.83 -9.04 -6.01
CA TRP A 133 9.61 -8.55 -5.36
C TRP A 133 9.72 -7.06 -5.04
N ALA A 134 8.57 -6.41 -4.93
CA ALA A 134 8.45 -5.02 -4.52
C ALA A 134 7.26 -4.83 -3.56
N VAL A 135 7.37 -3.86 -2.67
CA VAL A 135 6.27 -3.38 -1.82
C VAL A 135 6.00 -1.94 -2.15
N VAL A 136 4.76 -1.66 -2.50
CA VAL A 136 4.28 -0.32 -2.83
C VAL A 136 3.32 0.15 -1.76
N GLY A 137 3.42 1.41 -1.39
CA GLY A 137 2.54 2.03 -0.42
C GLY A 137 2.21 3.47 -0.76
N THR A 138 1.32 4.04 0.04
CA THR A 138 0.92 5.46 -0.03
C THR A 138 1.21 6.16 1.30
N PRO A 139 1.51 7.48 1.33
CA PRO A 139 1.87 8.20 2.56
C PRO A 139 0.86 8.06 3.69
N ASN A 140 -0.43 7.98 3.35
CA ASN A 140 -1.53 7.81 4.31
C ASN A 140 -1.78 6.35 4.70
N ARG A 141 -1.04 5.40 4.12
CA ARG A 141 -1.15 3.94 4.33
C ARG A 141 -2.53 3.35 4.01
N LYS A 142 -3.35 4.09 3.29
CA LYS A 142 -4.68 3.64 2.88
C LYS A 142 -4.60 2.53 1.81
N TYR A 143 -3.55 2.54 1.00
CA TYR A 143 -3.32 1.58 -0.07
C TYR A 143 -1.94 0.95 0.09
N GLY A 144 -1.84 -0.30 -0.36
CA GLY A 144 -0.58 -1.04 -0.36
C GLY A 144 -0.68 -2.27 -1.25
N TRP A 145 0.44 -2.63 -1.88
CA TRP A 145 0.56 -3.80 -2.76
C TRP A 145 1.87 -4.51 -2.51
N ILE A 146 1.82 -5.83 -2.57
CA ILE A 146 2.98 -6.72 -2.63
C ILE A 146 3.03 -7.29 -4.05
N LEU A 147 4.10 -7.00 -4.76
CA LEU A 147 4.31 -7.39 -6.15
C LEU A 147 5.45 -8.40 -6.26
N SER A 148 5.37 -9.29 -7.24
CA SER A 148 6.42 -10.29 -7.51
C SER A 148 6.62 -10.51 -9.02
N ARG A 149 7.82 -10.94 -9.41
CA ARG A 149 8.10 -11.40 -10.78
C ARG A 149 7.54 -12.80 -11.08
N THR A 150 7.12 -13.51 -10.04
CA THR A 150 6.49 -14.83 -10.13
C THR A 150 5.10 -14.81 -9.52
N PRO A 151 4.17 -15.70 -9.93
CA PRO A 151 2.80 -15.74 -9.42
C PRO A 151 2.67 -16.04 -7.93
N SER A 152 3.76 -16.39 -7.26
CA SER A 152 3.80 -16.67 -5.82
C SER A 152 5.14 -16.26 -5.24
N LEU A 153 5.18 -16.04 -3.93
CA LEU A 153 6.40 -15.81 -3.15
C LEU A 153 6.57 -16.92 -2.11
N PRO A 154 7.81 -17.28 -1.75
CA PRO A 154 8.08 -18.17 -0.62
C PRO A 154 7.58 -17.56 0.71
N ASP A 155 7.11 -18.39 1.64
CA ASP A 155 6.62 -17.97 2.95
C ASP A 155 7.65 -17.13 3.71
N SER A 156 8.93 -17.51 3.67
CA SER A 156 10.02 -16.78 4.29
C SER A 156 10.19 -15.35 3.73
N THR A 157 9.95 -15.17 2.43
CA THR A 157 9.95 -13.83 1.79
C THR A 157 8.75 -13.02 2.26
N MET A 158 7.56 -13.62 2.30
CA MET A 158 6.34 -12.98 2.81
C MET A 158 6.50 -12.55 4.28
N GLU A 159 7.08 -13.39 5.13
CA GLU A 159 7.38 -13.02 6.53
C GLU A 159 8.29 -11.79 6.64
N ASN A 160 9.32 -11.70 5.78
CA ASN A 160 10.24 -10.56 5.77
C ASN A 160 9.53 -9.29 5.27
N ILE A 161 8.66 -9.41 4.25
CA ILE A 161 7.83 -8.32 3.76
C ILE A 161 6.86 -7.84 4.87
N PHE A 162 6.24 -8.75 5.62
CA PHE A 162 5.36 -8.38 6.73
C PHE A 162 6.11 -7.68 7.87
N LYS A 163 7.37 -8.07 8.17
CA LYS A 163 8.23 -7.34 9.12
C LYS A 163 8.53 -5.93 8.60
N LEU A 164 8.83 -5.79 7.30
CA LEU A 164 9.02 -4.49 6.65
C LEU A 164 7.74 -3.63 6.77
N LEU A 165 6.57 -4.16 6.42
CA LEU A 165 5.29 -3.45 6.52
C LEU A 165 5.04 -2.94 7.94
N LYS A 166 5.25 -3.76 8.97
CA LYS A 166 5.15 -3.35 10.38
C LYS A 166 6.12 -2.22 10.71
N SER A 167 7.36 -2.27 10.23
CA SER A 167 8.35 -1.21 10.45
C SER A 167 7.96 0.12 9.79
N GLN A 168 7.14 0.05 8.74
CA GLN A 168 6.57 1.19 8.02
C GLN A 168 5.19 1.61 8.57
N HIS A 169 4.76 1.04 9.71
CA HIS A 169 3.46 1.28 10.35
C HIS A 169 2.24 0.92 9.48
N TYR A 170 2.40 -0.03 8.57
CA TYR A 170 1.28 -0.78 7.99
C TYR A 170 0.88 -1.91 8.93
N ASN A 171 -0.41 -2.25 8.96
CA ASN A 171 -0.86 -3.50 9.55
C ASN A 171 -0.85 -4.59 8.46
N PRO A 172 0.00 -5.65 8.56
CA PRO A 172 0.00 -6.73 7.58
C PRO A 172 -1.32 -7.47 7.44
N ASP A 173 -2.15 -7.48 8.49
CA ASP A 173 -3.46 -8.14 8.49
C ASP A 173 -4.49 -7.41 7.58
N ASP A 174 -4.19 -6.17 7.16
CA ASP A 174 -5.00 -5.43 6.19
C ASP A 174 -4.73 -5.89 4.75
N PHE A 175 -3.69 -6.71 4.51
CA PHE A 175 -3.34 -7.20 3.19
C PHE A 175 -4.01 -8.55 2.90
N GLU A 176 -4.85 -8.58 1.89
CA GLU A 176 -5.47 -9.79 1.37
C GLU A 176 -4.64 -10.39 0.24
N LEU A 177 -4.46 -11.73 0.25
CA LEU A 177 -3.75 -12.43 -0.81
C LEU A 177 -4.55 -12.39 -2.11
N SER A 178 -3.87 -12.04 -3.20
CA SER A 178 -4.43 -12.02 -4.54
C SER A 178 -4.28 -13.40 -5.19
N ARG A 179 -5.39 -13.99 -5.61
CA ARG A 179 -5.39 -15.29 -6.30
C ARG A 179 -4.85 -15.10 -7.73
N GLN A 180 -3.83 -15.88 -8.10
CA GLN A 180 -3.23 -15.80 -9.45
C GLN A 180 -3.82 -16.81 -10.45
N ASN A 181 -4.45 -17.88 -9.98
CA ASN A 181 -5.11 -18.89 -10.81
C ASN A 181 -6.61 -18.90 -10.56
N LYS A 182 -7.39 -19.35 -11.57
CA LYS A 182 -8.85 -19.50 -11.45
C LYS A 182 -9.22 -20.56 -10.42
#